data_3ae3d563ba1ecf1f01549ad6ca158bb2
#
_entry.id   3ae3d563ba1ecf1f01549ad6ca158bb2
#
_cell.length_a   1.000
_cell.length_b   1.000
_cell.length_c   1.000
_cell.angle_alpha   90.00
_cell.angle_beta   90.00
_cell.angle_gamma   90.00
#
_symmetry.space_group_name_H-M   'P 1'
#
loop_
_entity.id
_entity.type
_entity.pdbx_description
1 polymer ?
#
loop_
_entity_poly.entity_id
_entity_poly.type
_entity_poly.pdbx_seq_one_letter_code
_entity_poly.pdbx_strand_id
1 'polypeptide(L)'
;MFARVAFLPVAVVFAVSVLFAMYXWQVGPGGKDISXLPSALIDKPVPEFELAPIEGRXLGLKSXDLKSAXLSXVNVWASWCPPCRVEHPYLMSLAEKGVTIFGINYRDKPEDALRFLKSLGDPYKRIGADTTGRVSIXWGIYGYPETFLVDRTGRIRYRHVGPISPQVIETVLNPLMDKIAAK
;
A
#
# COMPACT_ATOMS: atom_id res chain seq x y z
N MET A 1 -0.45 -60.76 -11.09
CA MET A 1 -0.70 -59.58 -11.92
C MET A 1 -1.43 -58.49 -11.17
N PHE A 2 -2.32 -58.78 -10.24
CA PHE A 2 -3.12 -57.78 -9.47
C PHE A 2 -2.33 -56.93 -8.46
N ALA A 3 -1.22 -57.43 -7.90
CA ALA A 3 -0.43 -56.72 -6.88
C ALA A 3 0.21 -55.40 -7.43
N ARG A 4 0.57 -55.38 -8.72
CA ARG A 4 1.21 -54.20 -9.34
C ARG A 4 0.25 -53.04 -9.55
N VAL A 5 -1.04 -53.29 -9.76
CA VAL A 5 -2.05 -52.30 -9.98
C VAL A 5 -2.44 -51.58 -8.68
N ALA A 6 -2.36 -52.30 -7.55
CA ALA A 6 -2.72 -51.76 -6.23
C ALA A 6 -1.73 -50.70 -5.75
N PHE A 7 -0.46 -50.71 -6.23
CA PHE A 7 0.52 -49.68 -5.83
C PHE A 7 0.44 -48.40 -6.63
N LEU A 8 -0.24 -48.41 -7.77
CA LEU A 8 -0.33 -47.24 -8.64
C LEU A 8 -1.00 -46.04 -7.96
N PRO A 9 -2.18 -46.16 -7.31
CA PRO A 9 -2.77 -45.04 -6.63
C PRO A 9 -1.93 -44.50 -5.47
N VAL A 10 -1.24 -45.40 -4.74
CA VAL A 10 -0.35 -44.99 -3.65
C VAL A 10 0.84 -44.20 -4.21
N ALA A 11 1.45 -44.65 -5.30
CA ALA A 11 2.55 -43.95 -5.95
C ALA A 11 2.13 -42.57 -6.47
N VAL A 12 0.91 -42.47 -7.05
CA VAL A 12 0.36 -41.19 -7.54
C VAL A 12 0.14 -40.21 -6.36
N VAL A 13 -0.48 -40.68 -5.28
CA VAL A 13 -0.69 -39.85 -4.09
C VAL A 13 0.64 -39.34 -3.51
N PHE A 14 1.64 -40.25 -3.42
CA PHE A 14 2.96 -39.89 -2.94
C PHE A 14 3.62 -38.82 -3.83
N ALA A 15 3.59 -39.02 -5.16
CA ALA A 15 4.15 -38.06 -6.11
C ALA A 15 3.49 -36.68 -6.01
N VAL A 16 2.17 -36.67 -5.93
CA VAL A 16 1.40 -35.40 -5.75
C VAL A 16 1.77 -34.73 -4.42
N SER A 17 1.89 -35.51 -3.34
CA SER A 17 2.28 -35.00 -2.03
C SER A 17 3.68 -34.38 -2.05
N VAL A 18 4.63 -35.03 -2.73
CA VAL A 18 6.00 -34.51 -2.89
C VAL A 18 5.99 -33.21 -3.71
N LEU A 19 5.27 -33.19 -4.83
CA LEU A 19 5.15 -31.97 -5.65
C LEU A 19 4.52 -30.83 -4.87
N PHE A 20 3.49 -31.13 -4.09
CA PHE A 20 2.83 -30.14 -3.25
C PHE A 20 3.76 -29.64 -2.14
N ALA A 21 4.52 -30.53 -1.51
CA ALA A 21 5.51 -30.16 -0.50
C ALA A 21 6.60 -29.27 -1.11
N MET A 22 7.07 -29.58 -2.31
CA MET A 22 8.05 -28.76 -3.03
C MET A 22 7.47 -27.39 -3.37
N TYR A 23 6.25 -27.38 -3.79
CA TYR A 23 5.54 -26.14 -4.06
C TYR A 23 5.37 -25.26 -2.80
N UNK A 24 5.06 -25.81 -1.94
CA UNK A 24 4.89 -25.23 -0.82
C UNK A 24 6.05 -24.72 -0.27
N TRP A 25 7.15 -25.39 -0.30
CA TRP A 25 8.47 -24.89 0.09
C TRP A 25 8.87 -23.63 -0.68
N GLN A 26 8.61 -23.60 -1.97
CA GLN A 26 8.90 -22.44 -2.82
C GLN A 26 8.04 -21.19 -2.51
N VAL A 27 6.83 -21.40 -2.03
CA VAL A 27 5.88 -20.29 -1.72
C VAL A 27 5.90 -19.94 -0.21
N GLY A 28 6.45 -20.83 0.62
CA GLY A 28 6.51 -20.69 2.09
C GLY A 28 7.64 -19.78 2.58
N PRO A 29 8.08 -19.94 3.84
CA PRO A 29 8.97 -18.98 4.53
C PRO A 29 10.31 -18.66 3.86
N GLY A 30 10.73 -19.43 2.85
CA GLY A 30 11.94 -19.13 2.09
C GLY A 30 11.67 -18.74 0.64
N GLY A 31 10.41 -18.64 0.23
CA GLY A 31 10.01 -18.41 -1.15
C GLY A 31 9.83 -16.92 -1.52
N LYS A 32 9.50 -16.68 -2.77
CA LYS A 32 9.18 -15.35 -3.27
C LYS A 32 7.91 -14.84 -2.59
N ASP A 33 8.01 -13.68 -1.97
CA ASP A 33 6.84 -13.00 -1.39
C ASP A 33 5.91 -12.58 -2.54
N ILE A 34 4.83 -13.30 -2.68
CA ILE A 34 3.81 -13.04 -3.70
C ILE A 34 2.98 -11.79 -3.39
N SER A 35 3.12 -11.24 -2.18
CA SER A 35 2.49 -9.97 -1.84
C SER A 35 3.16 -8.77 -2.54
N UNK A 36 4.23 -8.78 -3.10
CA UNK A 36 4.80 -7.91 -3.70
C UNK A 36 4.66 -7.91 -5.06
N LEU A 37 3.53 -8.15 -5.45
CA LEU A 37 3.25 -8.07 -6.88
C LEU A 37 3.63 -6.69 -7.41
N PRO A 38 4.49 -6.62 -8.41
CA PRO A 38 4.84 -5.32 -8.98
C PRO A 38 3.59 -4.60 -9.49
N SER A 39 3.39 -3.36 -9.06
CA SER A 39 2.27 -2.57 -9.56
C SER A 39 2.46 -2.26 -11.04
N ALA A 40 1.45 -2.51 -11.84
CA ALA A 40 1.42 -2.12 -13.26
C ALA A 40 1.50 -0.59 -13.43
N LEU A 41 1.31 0.16 -12.35
CA LEU A 41 1.33 1.63 -12.36
C LEU A 41 2.73 2.22 -12.11
N ILE A 42 3.75 1.41 -11.81
CA ILE A 42 5.11 1.94 -11.62
C ILE A 42 5.56 2.63 -12.92
N ASP A 43 6.10 3.83 -12.77
CA ASP A 43 6.51 4.75 -13.84
C ASP A 43 5.37 5.22 -14.74
N LYS A 44 4.12 5.00 -14.34
CA LYS A 44 2.94 5.53 -15.05
C LYS A 44 2.42 6.79 -14.33
N PRO A 45 1.73 7.67 -15.05
CA PRO A 45 0.99 8.76 -14.40
C PRO A 45 -0.02 8.22 -13.41
N VAL A 46 -0.22 8.92 -12.30
CA VAL A 46 -1.31 8.60 -11.37
C VAL A 46 -2.65 8.63 -12.14
N PRO A 47 -3.54 7.68 -11.86
CA PRO A 47 -4.90 7.77 -12.40
C PRO A 47 -5.54 9.12 -12.05
N GLU A 48 -6.30 9.69 -12.98
CA GLU A 48 -7.01 10.94 -12.71
C GLU A 48 -8.15 10.69 -11.72
N PHE A 49 -8.22 11.55 -10.71
CA PHE A 49 -9.28 11.47 -9.70
C PHE A 49 -9.52 12.82 -9.05
N GLU A 50 -10.69 12.95 -8.48
CA GLU A 50 -11.08 14.04 -7.60
C GLU A 50 -11.94 13.47 -6.47
N LEU A 51 -11.47 13.60 -5.24
CA LEU A 51 -12.15 13.14 -4.03
C LEU A 51 -12.52 14.34 -3.16
N ALA A 52 -13.76 14.35 -2.73
CA ALA A 52 -14.24 15.32 -1.74
C ALA A 52 -13.43 15.15 -0.44
N PRO A 53 -13.38 16.19 0.41
CA PRO A 53 -12.80 16.01 1.74
C PRO A 53 -13.64 15.07 2.60
N ILE A 54 -13.03 14.52 3.64
CA ILE A 54 -13.81 13.91 4.74
C ILE A 54 -14.74 15.01 5.28
N GLU A 55 -16.00 14.69 5.47
CA GLU A 55 -16.97 15.64 6.04
C GLU A 55 -16.40 16.25 7.33
N GLY A 56 -16.39 17.56 7.43
CA GLY A 56 -15.77 18.30 8.53
C GLY A 56 -14.35 18.80 8.25
N ARG A 57 -13.80 18.47 7.10
CA ARG A 57 -12.50 19.03 6.67
C ARG A 57 -12.68 19.96 5.47
N UNK A 58 -11.69 20.75 5.16
CA UNK A 58 -11.74 21.64 4.20
C UNK A 58 -11.36 21.27 2.91
N LEU A 59 -10.33 20.46 2.93
CA LEU A 59 -9.63 20.22 1.66
C LEU A 59 -9.71 18.74 1.25
N GLY A 60 -10.27 18.47 0.09
CA GLY A 60 -10.24 17.17 -0.58
C GLY A 60 -8.91 16.94 -1.29
N LEU A 61 -8.85 15.94 -2.17
CA LEU A 61 -7.62 15.56 -2.87
C LEU A 61 -7.92 15.29 -4.34
N LYS A 62 -7.10 15.91 -5.23
CA LYS A 62 -7.16 15.68 -6.68
C LYS A 62 -5.80 15.23 -7.20
N SER A 63 -5.80 14.52 -8.29
CA SER A 63 -4.55 14.15 -8.96
C SER A 63 -3.61 15.34 -9.21
N UNK A 64 -4.08 16.46 -9.40
CA UNK A 64 -3.41 17.54 -9.56
C UNK A 64 -2.64 17.97 -8.47
N ASP A 65 -3.13 17.71 -7.18
CA ASP A 65 -2.43 18.15 -5.95
C ASP A 65 -1.11 17.41 -5.75
N LEU A 66 -1.01 16.18 -6.23
CA LEU A 66 0.16 15.31 -6.06
C LEU A 66 1.43 15.87 -6.71
N LYS A 67 1.30 16.82 -7.64
CA LYS A 67 2.41 17.49 -8.33
C LYS A 67 2.94 18.72 -7.56
N SER A 68 2.40 18.98 -6.37
CA SER A 68 2.72 20.21 -5.59
C SER A 68 4.03 20.12 -4.81
N ALA A 69 4.69 18.99 -4.82
CA ALA A 69 5.97 18.80 -4.14
C ALA A 69 6.93 17.98 -5.02
N UNK A 70 8.02 17.99 -4.82
CA UNK A 70 8.92 17.32 -5.43
C UNK A 70 8.71 15.99 -5.44
N LEU A 71 8.41 15.50 -4.25
CA LEU A 71 7.98 14.13 -4.02
C LEU A 71 6.83 14.13 -3.01
N SER A 72 5.85 13.24 -3.23
CA SER A 72 4.72 13.08 -2.31
C SER A 72 4.55 11.62 -1.92
N UNK A 73 4.14 11.22 -0.80
CA UNK A 73 3.72 10.15 -0.35
C UNK A 73 2.36 10.23 -0.51
N VAL A 74 1.73 9.20 -1.01
CA VAL A 74 0.26 9.02 -1.00
C VAL A 74 -0.04 7.77 -0.21
N ASN A 75 -0.66 7.94 0.94
CA ASN A 75 -0.98 6.83 1.87
C ASN A 75 -2.47 6.54 1.82
N VAL A 76 -2.82 5.27 1.62
CA VAL A 76 -4.21 4.82 1.59
C VAL A 76 -4.51 4.11 2.90
N TRP A 77 -5.52 4.62 3.61
CA TRP A 77 -5.77 4.26 5.01
C TRP A 77 -7.25 4.27 5.36
N ALA A 78 -7.57 3.72 6.53
CA ALA A 78 -8.90 3.84 7.11
C ALA A 78 -8.81 3.76 8.64
N SER A 79 -9.77 4.33 9.34
CA SER A 79 -9.81 4.30 10.82
C SER A 79 -10.03 2.89 11.38
N TRP A 80 -10.73 2.06 10.61
CA TRP A 80 -11.02 0.67 10.98
C TRP A 80 -9.87 -0.31 10.68
N CYS A 81 -8.74 0.18 10.16
CA CYS A 81 -7.59 -0.62 9.72
C CYS A 81 -6.53 -0.68 10.84
N PRO A 82 -6.37 -1.81 11.57
CA PRO A 82 -5.39 -1.87 12.65
C PRO A 82 -3.94 -1.65 12.20
N PRO A 83 -3.46 -2.21 11.06
CA PRO A 83 -2.09 -1.90 10.60
C PRO A 83 -1.88 -0.42 10.26
N CYS A 84 -2.93 0.30 9.82
CA CYS A 84 -2.84 1.75 9.56
C CYS A 84 -2.54 2.52 10.86
N ARG A 85 -3.10 2.05 11.97
CA ARG A 85 -2.83 2.62 13.30
C ARG A 85 -1.38 2.37 13.74
N VAL A 86 -0.84 1.20 13.39
CA VAL A 86 0.56 0.84 13.71
C VAL A 86 1.56 1.74 12.96
N GLU A 87 1.30 2.04 11.67
CA GLU A 87 2.22 2.88 10.89
C GLU A 87 2.09 4.38 11.17
N HIS A 88 0.96 4.81 11.72
CA HIS A 88 0.61 6.24 11.82
C HIS A 88 1.68 7.10 12.51
N PRO A 89 2.31 6.67 13.63
CA PRO A 89 3.39 7.46 14.24
C PRO A 89 4.59 7.69 13.30
N TYR A 90 4.86 6.76 12.41
CA TYR A 90 5.95 6.91 11.43
C TYR A 90 5.59 7.89 10.34
N LEU A 91 4.31 7.93 9.90
CA LEU A 91 3.82 8.95 8.99
C LEU A 91 3.93 10.35 9.64
N MET A 92 3.58 10.47 10.92
CA MET A 92 3.74 11.73 11.69
C MET A 92 5.20 12.16 11.67
N SER A 93 6.13 11.26 11.98
CA SER A 93 7.56 11.57 11.98
C SER A 93 8.06 12.01 10.60
N LEU A 94 7.59 11.37 9.52
CA LEU A 94 7.94 11.76 8.15
C LEU A 94 7.40 13.15 7.81
N ALA A 95 6.17 13.46 8.20
CA ALA A 95 5.56 14.78 7.98
C ALA A 95 6.32 15.88 8.74
N GLU A 96 6.72 15.61 9.98
CA GLU A 96 7.55 16.53 10.79
C GLU A 96 8.92 16.80 10.16
N LYS A 97 9.46 15.83 9.43
CA LYS A 97 10.71 15.98 8.66
C LYS A 97 10.51 16.70 7.32
N GLY A 98 9.27 17.14 7.02
CA GLY A 98 8.97 17.92 5.82
C GLY A 98 8.52 17.09 4.61
N VAL A 99 8.31 15.78 4.78
CA VAL A 99 7.77 14.95 3.70
C VAL A 99 6.30 15.34 3.45
N THR A 100 5.96 15.67 2.22
CA THR A 100 4.56 15.96 1.86
C THR A 100 3.78 14.65 1.78
N ILE A 101 2.77 14.51 2.63
CA ILE A 101 1.93 13.32 2.68
C ILE A 101 0.48 13.67 2.34
N PHE A 102 -0.10 12.92 1.43
CA PHE A 102 -1.52 12.97 1.08
C PHE A 102 -2.20 11.69 1.53
N GLY A 103 -3.46 11.81 1.98
CA GLY A 103 -4.24 10.66 2.41
C GLY A 103 -5.39 10.34 1.45
N ILE A 104 -5.55 9.07 1.12
CA ILE A 104 -6.81 8.56 0.53
C ILE A 104 -7.48 7.74 1.63
N ASN A 105 -8.61 8.26 2.14
CA ASN A 105 -9.35 7.60 3.21
C ASN A 105 -10.40 6.69 2.58
N TYR A 106 -10.24 5.38 2.77
CA TYR A 106 -11.00 4.35 2.06
C TYR A 106 -12.21 3.88 2.85
N ARG A 107 -13.40 4.07 2.28
CA ARG A 107 -14.69 3.52 2.78
C ARG A 107 -14.82 3.62 4.29
N ASP A 108 -14.62 4.82 4.79
CA ASP A 108 -14.61 5.10 6.22
C ASP A 108 -15.81 5.97 6.61
N LYS A 109 -16.17 5.93 7.87
CA LYS A 109 -17.15 6.87 8.42
C LYS A 109 -16.43 8.18 8.76
N PRO A 110 -16.95 9.33 8.33
CA PRO A 110 -16.28 10.61 8.59
C PRO A 110 -15.94 10.84 10.07
N GLU A 111 -16.86 10.54 10.96
CA GLU A 111 -16.68 10.72 12.41
C GLU A 111 -15.59 9.81 12.97
N ASP A 112 -15.41 8.60 12.45
CA ASP A 112 -14.38 7.67 12.90
C ASP A 112 -13.01 8.09 12.35
N ALA A 113 -12.95 8.51 11.08
CA ALA A 113 -11.73 9.04 10.47
C ALA A 113 -11.25 10.30 11.22
N LEU A 114 -12.15 11.23 11.53
CA LEU A 114 -11.80 12.44 12.28
C LEU A 114 -11.35 12.11 13.70
N ARG A 115 -12.01 11.16 14.37
CA ARG A 115 -11.60 10.68 15.71
C ARG A 115 -10.21 10.06 15.68
N PHE A 116 -9.90 9.27 14.65
CA PHE A 116 -8.58 8.66 14.43
C PHE A 116 -7.51 9.77 14.34
N LEU A 117 -7.71 10.76 13.46
CA LEU A 117 -6.75 11.87 13.28
C LEU A 117 -6.63 12.72 14.53
N LYS A 118 -7.73 12.98 15.24
CA LYS A 118 -7.71 13.76 16.49
C LYS A 118 -6.89 13.05 17.58
N SER A 119 -6.97 11.71 17.63
CA SER A 119 -6.29 10.94 18.68
C SER A 119 -4.82 10.64 18.39
N LEU A 120 -4.42 10.55 17.11
CA LEU A 120 -3.07 10.11 16.72
C LEU A 120 -2.26 11.20 16.02
N GLY A 121 -2.87 12.35 15.73
CA GLY A 121 -2.25 13.41 14.92
C GLY A 121 -2.66 13.33 13.45
N ASP A 122 -2.35 14.39 12.70
CA ASP A 122 -2.72 14.49 11.28
C ASP A 122 -1.47 14.75 10.44
N PRO A 123 -0.90 13.73 9.80
CA PRO A 123 0.27 13.91 8.94
C PRO A 123 -0.06 14.39 7.53
N TYR A 124 -1.34 14.50 7.19
CA TYR A 124 -1.78 14.68 5.81
C TYR A 124 -1.99 16.15 5.45
N LYS A 125 -1.31 16.62 4.41
CA LYS A 125 -1.53 17.94 3.83
C LYS A 125 -2.96 18.08 3.28
N ARG A 126 -3.48 17.03 2.65
CA ARG A 126 -4.87 16.91 2.17
C ARG A 126 -5.33 15.47 2.31
N ILE A 127 -6.64 15.29 2.44
CA ILE A 127 -7.24 13.94 2.46
C ILE A 127 -8.44 13.93 1.52
N GLY A 128 -8.48 12.94 0.63
CA GLY A 128 -9.66 12.66 -0.19
C GLY A 128 -10.42 11.46 0.39
N ALA A 129 -11.74 11.60 0.51
CA ALA A 129 -12.62 10.53 1.00
C ALA A 129 -13.08 9.65 -0.17
N ASP A 130 -12.49 8.47 -0.30
CA ASP A 130 -12.87 7.46 -1.30
C ASP A 130 -14.01 6.59 -0.78
N THR A 131 -15.18 7.20 -0.64
CA THR A 131 -16.36 6.55 -0.05
C THR A 131 -16.84 5.34 -0.86
N THR A 132 -16.62 5.37 -2.17
CA THR A 132 -17.02 4.27 -3.07
C THR A 132 -15.94 3.22 -3.24
N GLY A 133 -14.68 3.57 -2.97
CA GLY A 133 -13.53 2.71 -3.23
C GLY A 133 -13.06 2.72 -4.68
N ARG A 134 -13.65 3.56 -5.53
CA ARG A 134 -13.32 3.59 -6.97
C ARG A 134 -11.90 4.05 -7.24
N VAL A 135 -11.43 5.05 -6.51
CA VAL A 135 -10.07 5.57 -6.67
C VAL A 135 -9.08 4.49 -6.24
N SER A 136 -9.33 3.83 -5.13
CA SER A 136 -8.51 2.71 -4.67
C SER A 136 -8.41 1.58 -5.70
N ILE A 137 -9.49 1.24 -6.33
CA ILE A 137 -9.49 0.28 -7.45
C ILE A 137 -8.65 0.80 -8.63
N UNK A 138 -8.73 2.08 -8.92
CA UNK A 138 -8.09 2.64 -9.88
C UNK A 138 -6.72 2.70 -9.72
N TRP A 139 -6.20 2.67 -8.48
CA TRP A 139 -4.79 2.61 -8.07
C TRP A 139 -4.27 1.18 -7.89
N GLY A 140 -5.07 0.17 -8.10
CA GLY A 140 -4.70 -1.23 -7.97
C GLY A 140 -4.48 -1.66 -6.52
N ILE A 141 -5.13 -0.98 -5.58
CA ILE A 141 -5.01 -1.24 -4.14
C ILE A 141 -5.78 -2.51 -3.80
N TYR A 142 -5.14 -3.43 -3.06
CA TYR A 142 -5.76 -4.67 -2.64
C TYR A 142 -5.60 -4.95 -1.14
N GLY A 143 -4.88 -4.06 -0.44
CA GLY A 143 -4.70 -4.17 1.01
C GLY A 143 -4.58 -2.81 1.66
N TYR A 144 -4.67 -2.76 2.97
CA TYR A 144 -4.54 -1.51 3.72
C TYR A 144 -3.62 -1.73 4.92
N PRO A 145 -2.67 -0.82 5.16
CA PRO A 145 -2.38 0.37 4.35
C PRO A 145 -1.54 0.06 3.11
N GLU A 146 -1.54 0.99 2.15
CA GLU A 146 -0.59 1.02 1.05
C GLU A 146 -0.06 2.44 0.89
N THR A 147 1.22 2.57 0.54
CA THR A 147 1.85 3.88 0.35
C THR A 147 2.56 3.94 -1.00
N PHE A 148 2.32 5.03 -1.72
CA PHE A 148 2.93 5.28 -3.02
C PHE A 148 3.85 6.48 -2.92
N LEU A 149 4.99 6.44 -3.62
CA LEU A 149 5.82 7.61 -3.89
C LEU A 149 5.45 8.15 -5.27
N VAL A 150 5.08 9.42 -5.32
CA VAL A 150 4.69 10.10 -6.56
C VAL A 150 5.63 11.29 -6.75
N ASP A 151 6.26 11.40 -7.93
CA ASP A 151 7.16 12.51 -8.23
C ASP A 151 6.41 13.77 -8.69
N ARG A 152 7.16 14.87 -8.87
CA ARG A 152 6.59 16.17 -9.27
C ARG A 152 5.90 16.17 -10.65
N THR A 153 6.16 15.14 -11.48
CA THR A 153 5.48 15.00 -12.77
C THR A 153 4.15 14.23 -12.64
N GLY A 154 3.86 13.71 -11.43
CA GLY A 154 2.66 12.92 -11.16
C GLY A 154 2.83 11.45 -11.55
N ARG A 155 4.08 10.95 -11.59
CA ARG A 155 4.34 9.53 -11.87
C ARG A 155 4.56 8.76 -10.59
N ILE A 156 3.99 7.54 -10.52
CA ILE A 156 4.19 6.62 -9.40
C ILE A 156 5.58 6.01 -9.54
N ARG A 157 6.45 6.24 -8.56
CA ARG A 157 7.83 5.74 -8.56
C ARG A 157 8.04 4.51 -7.70
N TYR A 158 7.15 4.31 -6.72
CA TYR A 158 7.24 3.17 -5.81
C TYR A 158 5.89 2.90 -5.17
N ARG A 159 5.68 1.65 -4.79
CA ARG A 159 4.51 1.21 -4.03
C ARG A 159 4.99 0.31 -2.90
N HIS A 160 4.56 0.62 -1.69
CA HIS A 160 4.73 -0.22 -0.51
C HIS A 160 3.37 -0.78 -0.11
N VAL A 161 3.30 -2.09 0.06
CA VAL A 161 2.09 -2.79 0.52
C VAL A 161 2.30 -3.17 1.98
N GLY A 162 1.35 -2.80 2.82
CA GLY A 162 1.42 -3.05 4.26
C GLY A 162 1.98 -1.86 5.04
N PRO A 163 2.07 -1.99 6.36
CA PRO A 163 2.45 -0.87 7.22
C PRO A 163 3.92 -0.49 7.08
N ILE A 164 4.17 0.80 6.98
CA ILE A 164 5.52 1.36 7.00
C ILE A 164 6.11 1.14 8.39
N SER A 165 7.34 0.63 8.44
CA SER A 165 8.12 0.45 9.66
C SER A 165 9.39 1.30 9.61
N PRO A 166 10.10 1.49 10.74
CA PRO A 166 11.40 2.18 10.72
C PRO A 166 12.38 1.54 9.73
N GLN A 167 12.40 0.22 9.68
CA GLN A 167 13.26 -0.50 8.74
C GLN A 167 12.92 -0.13 7.28
N VAL A 168 11.63 -0.14 6.92
CA VAL A 168 11.19 0.24 5.56
C VAL A 168 11.58 1.69 5.26
N ILE A 169 11.43 2.60 6.22
CA ILE A 169 11.83 4.01 6.04
C ILE A 169 13.33 4.10 5.73
N GLU A 170 14.16 3.46 6.55
CA GLU A 170 15.62 3.58 6.45
C GLU A 170 16.18 2.87 5.22
N THR A 171 15.70 1.66 4.94
CA THR A 171 16.33 0.83 3.90
C THR A 171 15.70 1.01 2.51
N VAL A 172 14.47 1.54 2.45
CA VAL A 172 13.75 1.63 1.18
C VAL A 172 13.32 3.08 0.87
N LEU A 173 12.53 3.70 1.78
CA LEU A 173 11.91 4.99 1.44
C LEU A 173 12.94 6.12 1.35
N ASN A 174 13.83 6.27 2.35
CA ASN A 174 14.83 7.34 2.35
C ASN A 174 15.74 7.28 1.11
N PRO A 175 16.38 6.13 0.77
CA PRO A 175 17.20 6.06 -0.43
C PRO A 175 16.44 6.35 -1.74
N LEU A 176 15.17 5.94 -1.81
CA LEU A 176 14.34 6.21 -2.99
C LEU A 176 13.95 7.69 -3.08
N MET A 177 13.58 8.29 -1.95
CA MET A 177 13.25 9.73 -1.88
C MET A 177 14.43 10.59 -2.30
N ASP A 178 15.63 10.28 -1.80
CA ASP A 178 16.86 10.99 -2.16
C ASP A 178 17.16 10.86 -3.66
N LYS A 179 17.04 9.65 -4.20
CA LYS A 179 17.26 9.38 -5.62
C LYS A 179 16.26 10.11 -6.54
N ILE A 180 15.01 10.23 -6.09
CA ILE A 180 13.96 10.91 -6.87
C ILE A 180 14.16 12.43 -6.76
N ALA A 181 14.50 12.94 -5.57
CA ALA A 181 14.74 14.37 -5.34
C ALA A 181 15.96 14.91 -6.10
N ALA A 182 16.94 14.03 -6.38
CA ALA A 182 18.17 14.41 -7.12
C ALA A 182 17.97 14.54 -8.65
N LYS A 183 16.75 14.20 -9.16
CA LYS A 183 16.40 14.30 -10.59
C LYS A 183 15.55 15.53 -10.89
#